data_f0f0441de712b1ec07093a99f1af42a0
#
_entry.id   f0f0441de712b1ec07093a99f1af42a0
#
_cell.length_a   1.000
_cell.length_b   1.000
_cell.length_c   1.000
_cell.angle_alpha   90.00
_cell.angle_beta   90.00
_cell.angle_gamma   90.00
#
_symmetry.space_group_name_H-M   'P 1'
#
loop_
_entity.id
_entity.type
_entity.pdbx_description
1 polymer ?
#
loop_
_entity_poly.entity_id
_entity_poly.type
_entity_poly.pdbx_seq_one_letter_code
_entity_poly.pdbx_strand_id
1 'polypeptide(L)'
;TQPVGIFCNSRENILDVCQQLAYSVGAGLAINSSGKLTLIKLAIPGTSPTLYVTPNDMEFNSISVTERSVVKGSVKLGYCRNWSVQEGTSLAGGVPSTHAQVYALEYGPTMVEDTAQIAEYKLYTQVEEESTLLLNKTTADAEANRRLDLWSVPRKIVTAIYYAHMLEVTLGQSFNITHPRFGLDAGVSGTVVSIERDWVRGRVTIGVLI
;
A
#
# COMPACT_ATOMS: atom_id res chain seq x y z
N THR A 1 -4.66 -9.51 13.87
CA THR A 1 -3.17 -9.51 13.86
C THR A 1 -2.68 -10.26 12.65
N GLN A 2 -1.71 -9.69 11.94
CA GLN A 2 -1.04 -10.33 10.80
C GLN A 2 0.33 -10.83 11.29
N PRO A 3 0.55 -12.14 11.47
CA PRO A 3 1.82 -12.67 11.91
C PRO A 3 2.86 -12.50 10.80
N VAL A 4 3.99 -11.90 11.14
CA VAL A 4 5.16 -11.72 10.28
C VAL A 4 6.40 -12.30 10.97
N GLY A 5 7.37 -12.75 10.20
CA GLY A 5 8.60 -13.30 10.72
C GLY A 5 9.79 -12.99 9.82
N ILE A 6 10.90 -12.63 10.43
CA ILE A 6 12.17 -12.42 9.76
C ILE A 6 13.28 -13.18 10.50
N PHE A 7 14.25 -13.65 9.76
CA PHE A 7 15.47 -14.23 10.29
C PHE A 7 16.66 -13.41 9.78
N CYS A 8 17.42 -12.83 10.71
CA CYS A 8 18.62 -12.08 10.41
C CYS A 8 19.84 -12.90 10.88
N ASN A 9 20.70 -13.32 9.96
CA ASN A 9 21.92 -14.05 10.23
C ASN A 9 23.19 -13.17 10.23
N SER A 10 23.03 -11.90 9.92
CA SER A 10 24.08 -10.89 9.86
C SER A 10 23.59 -9.58 10.47
N ARG A 11 24.52 -8.63 10.63
CA ARG A 11 24.17 -7.29 11.11
C ARG A 11 23.45 -6.52 9.99
N GLU A 12 22.20 -6.15 10.24
CA GLU A 12 21.36 -5.40 9.31
C GLU A 12 20.96 -4.03 9.88
N ASN A 13 20.59 -3.12 9.01
CA ASN A 13 20.04 -1.83 9.42
C ASN A 13 18.62 -2.04 9.97
N ILE A 14 18.37 -1.61 11.19
CA ILE A 14 17.06 -1.78 11.84
C ILE A 14 15.91 -1.11 11.07
N LEU A 15 16.17 0.02 10.41
CA LEU A 15 15.13 0.70 9.61
C LEU A 15 14.74 -0.13 8.38
N ASP A 16 15.69 -0.77 7.73
CA ASP A 16 15.41 -1.62 6.55
C ASP A 16 14.58 -2.85 6.97
N VAL A 17 14.92 -3.46 8.11
CA VAL A 17 14.14 -4.56 8.70
C VAL A 17 12.70 -4.10 9.02
N CYS A 18 12.57 -2.95 9.66
CA CYS A 18 11.25 -2.38 9.97
C CYS A 18 10.44 -2.06 8.71
N GLN A 19 11.08 -1.55 7.65
CA GLN A 19 10.42 -1.28 6.37
C GLN A 19 9.96 -2.57 5.69
N GLN A 20 10.77 -3.63 5.68
CA GLN A 20 10.38 -4.92 5.13
C GLN A 20 9.17 -5.52 5.87
N LEU A 21 9.17 -5.44 7.21
CA LEU A 21 8.06 -5.89 8.03
C LEU A 21 6.78 -5.06 7.76
N ALA A 22 6.92 -3.73 7.68
CA ALA A 22 5.83 -2.83 7.36
C ALA A 22 5.26 -3.11 5.96
N TYR A 23 6.12 -3.23 4.95
CA TYR A 23 5.72 -3.54 3.57
C TYR A 23 4.94 -4.85 3.49
N SER A 24 5.36 -5.87 4.23
CA SER A 24 4.72 -7.20 4.24
C SER A 24 3.25 -7.14 4.66
N VAL A 25 2.90 -6.22 5.55
CA VAL A 25 1.51 -6.00 5.99
C VAL A 25 0.80 -4.87 5.24
N GLY A 26 1.42 -4.37 4.15
CA GLY A 26 0.88 -3.30 3.32
C GLY A 26 0.85 -1.94 4.01
N ALA A 27 1.79 -1.71 4.93
CA ALA A 27 1.98 -0.45 5.62
C ALA A 27 3.32 0.20 5.23
N GLY A 28 3.42 1.50 5.43
CA GLY A 28 4.65 2.27 5.33
C GLY A 28 5.08 2.80 6.70
N LEU A 29 6.36 3.03 6.88
CA LEU A 29 6.89 3.74 8.04
C LEU A 29 6.91 5.23 7.75
N ALA A 30 6.41 6.02 8.69
CA ALA A 30 6.47 7.47 8.64
C ALA A 30 6.80 8.05 10.01
N ILE A 31 7.36 9.25 10.02
CA ILE A 31 7.58 10.02 11.25
C ILE A 31 6.39 10.97 11.39
N ASN A 32 5.70 10.90 12.53
CA ASN A 32 4.58 11.79 12.82
C ASN A 32 5.09 13.18 13.28
N SER A 33 4.16 14.13 13.46
CA SER A 33 4.44 15.50 13.90
C SER A 33 5.15 15.59 15.27
N SER A 34 5.05 14.54 16.09
CA SER A 34 5.75 14.44 17.40
C SER A 34 7.13 13.81 17.31
N GLY A 35 7.67 13.56 16.10
CA GLY A 35 8.95 12.92 15.88
C GLY A 35 8.97 11.40 16.16
N LYS A 36 7.81 10.78 16.32
CA LYS A 36 7.70 9.34 16.59
C LYS A 36 7.50 8.56 15.30
N LEU A 37 8.13 7.40 15.22
CA LEU A 37 7.92 6.45 14.14
C LEU A 37 6.53 5.84 14.25
N THR A 38 5.79 5.85 13.13
CA THR A 38 4.41 5.37 13.05
C THR A 38 4.24 4.48 11.83
N LEU A 39 3.43 3.43 11.97
CA LEU A 39 3.00 2.60 10.86
C LEU A 39 1.71 3.17 10.26
N ILE A 40 1.72 3.40 8.95
CA ILE A 40 0.57 3.89 8.21
C ILE A 40 0.18 2.85 7.17
N LYS A 41 -0.99 2.26 7.34
CA LYS A 41 -1.56 1.35 6.36
C LYS A 41 -2.45 2.14 5.40
N LEU A 42 -2.15 2.05 4.11
CA LEU A 42 -2.95 2.72 3.09
C LEU A 42 -4.34 2.09 3.04
N ALA A 43 -5.36 2.88 3.35
CA ALA A 43 -6.76 2.47 3.28
C ALA A 43 -7.33 2.73 1.88
N ILE A 44 -8.37 1.96 1.52
CA ILE A 44 -9.14 2.21 0.31
C ILE A 44 -9.84 3.57 0.46
N PRO A 45 -9.67 4.50 -0.51
CA PRO A 45 -10.38 5.78 -0.49
C PRO A 45 -11.90 5.59 -0.49
N GLY A 46 -12.62 6.46 0.19
CA GLY A 46 -14.08 6.50 0.12
C GLY A 46 -14.83 6.12 1.39
N THR A 47 -14.15 5.69 2.45
CA THR A 47 -14.80 5.38 3.72
C THR A 47 -14.74 6.55 4.69
N SER A 48 -15.90 7.09 5.08
CA SER A 48 -16.12 8.04 6.19
C SER A 48 -15.04 9.13 6.34
N PRO A 49 -15.05 10.18 5.53
CA PRO A 49 -14.08 11.26 5.63
C PRO A 49 -14.16 11.96 6.99
N THR A 50 -13.02 12.22 7.61
CA THR A 50 -12.93 12.93 8.88
C THR A 50 -12.73 14.43 8.69
N LEU A 51 -12.36 14.84 7.49
CA LEU A 51 -12.09 16.23 7.15
C LEU A 51 -12.68 16.57 5.78
N TYR A 52 -13.37 17.71 5.71
CA TYR A 52 -13.99 18.24 4.49
C TYR A 52 -13.28 19.53 4.09
N VAL A 53 -12.83 19.61 2.85
CA VAL A 53 -12.12 20.77 2.33
C VAL A 53 -12.77 21.32 1.07
N THR A 54 -12.71 22.62 0.94
CA THR A 54 -13.28 23.42 -0.13
C THR A 54 -12.20 24.30 -0.76
N PRO A 55 -12.47 25.00 -1.87
CA PRO A 55 -11.53 25.96 -2.44
C PRO A 55 -11.08 27.07 -1.48
N ASN A 56 -11.86 27.37 -0.44
CA ASN A 56 -11.53 28.39 0.56
C ASN A 56 -10.40 27.96 1.50
N ASP A 57 -10.15 26.67 1.60
CA ASP A 57 -9.10 26.10 2.44
C ASP A 57 -7.75 26.00 1.71
N MET A 58 -7.75 26.26 0.40
CA MET A 58 -6.61 26.09 -0.50
C MET A 58 -6.11 27.43 -1.04
N GLU A 59 -4.83 27.47 -1.37
CA GLU A 59 -4.26 28.58 -2.14
C GLU A 59 -4.85 28.56 -3.56
N PHE A 60 -5.22 29.75 -4.05
CA PHE A 60 -5.81 29.89 -5.37
C PHE A 60 -4.92 29.26 -6.46
N ASN A 61 -5.51 28.44 -7.29
CA ASN A 61 -4.87 27.76 -8.42
C ASN A 61 -3.73 26.79 -8.08
N SER A 62 -3.60 26.35 -6.81
CA SER A 62 -2.56 25.41 -6.37
C SER A 62 -2.91 23.95 -6.63
N ILE A 63 -4.20 23.64 -6.91
CA ILE A 63 -4.66 22.27 -7.09
C ILE A 63 -4.12 21.65 -8.39
N SER A 64 -3.58 20.48 -8.28
CA SER A 64 -3.11 19.65 -9.39
C SER A 64 -3.52 18.19 -9.19
N VAL A 65 -3.60 17.45 -10.28
CA VAL A 65 -3.98 16.03 -10.28
C VAL A 65 -2.97 15.26 -11.10
N THR A 66 -2.47 14.16 -10.57
CA THR A 66 -1.57 13.26 -11.29
C THR A 66 -2.29 12.50 -12.39
N GLU A 67 -1.51 11.84 -13.25
CA GLU A 67 -2.03 10.81 -14.15
C GLU A 67 -2.66 9.66 -13.34
N ARG A 68 -3.49 8.87 -14.03
CA ARG A 68 -4.11 7.68 -13.43
C ARG A 68 -3.03 6.63 -13.12
N SER A 69 -3.16 5.97 -11.98
CA SER A 69 -2.32 4.80 -11.67
C SER A 69 -2.56 3.66 -12.66
N VAL A 70 -1.56 2.80 -12.80
CA VAL A 70 -1.74 1.54 -13.53
C VAL A 70 -2.71 0.66 -12.74
N VAL A 71 -3.72 0.12 -13.44
CA VAL A 71 -4.68 -0.81 -12.87
C VAL A 71 -4.03 -2.18 -12.75
N LYS A 72 -4.21 -2.83 -11.61
CA LYS A 72 -3.80 -4.22 -11.38
C LYS A 72 -5.02 -5.13 -11.46
N GLY A 73 -4.98 -6.14 -12.32
CA GLY A 73 -6.04 -7.16 -12.42
C GLY A 73 -5.75 -8.38 -11.56
N SER A 74 -4.51 -8.55 -11.10
CA SER A 74 -4.08 -9.67 -10.26
C SER A 74 -2.94 -9.25 -9.34
N VAL A 75 -2.85 -9.91 -8.19
CA VAL A 75 -1.76 -9.74 -7.22
C VAL A 75 -1.30 -11.11 -6.78
N LYS A 76 0.02 -11.35 -6.91
CA LYS A 76 0.67 -12.58 -6.46
C LYS A 76 1.61 -12.25 -5.30
N LEU A 77 1.40 -12.86 -4.14
CA LEU A 77 2.26 -12.69 -2.97
C LEU A 77 2.97 -13.99 -2.60
N GLY A 78 4.25 -13.87 -2.27
CA GLY A 78 5.01 -14.92 -1.62
C GLY A 78 4.89 -14.80 -0.10
N TYR A 79 4.50 -15.86 0.59
CA TYR A 79 4.40 -15.93 2.05
C TYR A 79 5.21 -17.09 2.61
N CYS A 80 5.39 -17.18 3.91
CA CYS A 80 6.10 -18.24 4.63
C CYS A 80 7.48 -18.51 4.01
N ARG A 81 8.37 -17.52 4.05
CA ARG A 81 9.69 -17.64 3.44
C ARG A 81 10.46 -18.84 3.99
N ASN A 82 10.90 -19.70 3.08
CA ASN A 82 11.81 -20.79 3.38
C ASN A 82 13.27 -20.28 3.33
N TRP A 83 13.88 -20.15 4.49
CA TRP A 83 15.26 -19.66 4.63
C TRP A 83 16.33 -20.71 4.24
N SER A 84 15.92 -21.97 4.00
CA SER A 84 16.78 -23.10 3.66
C SER A 84 16.15 -23.88 2.53
N VAL A 85 16.13 -23.31 1.33
CA VAL A 85 15.61 -23.99 0.13
C VAL A 85 16.39 -25.28 -0.10
N GLN A 86 15.66 -26.39 -0.28
CA GLN A 86 16.23 -27.74 -0.49
C GLN A 86 16.06 -28.14 -1.96
N GLU A 87 17.13 -28.53 -2.60
CA GLU A 87 17.04 -29.15 -3.93
C GLU A 87 16.51 -30.59 -3.78
N GLY A 88 15.79 -31.08 -4.82
CA GLY A 88 15.17 -32.39 -4.78
C GLY A 88 16.13 -33.55 -4.48
N THR A 89 17.41 -33.40 -4.83
CA THR A 89 18.48 -34.37 -4.57
C THR A 89 18.95 -34.37 -3.10
N SER A 90 18.69 -33.35 -2.32
CA SER A 90 19.06 -33.24 -0.91
C SER A 90 17.98 -33.74 0.04
N LEU A 91 16.80 -34.07 -0.49
CA LEU A 91 15.70 -34.64 0.30
C LEU A 91 15.81 -36.14 0.46
N ALA A 92 15.42 -36.66 1.63
CA ALA A 92 15.38 -38.08 1.88
C ALA A 92 14.39 -38.78 0.93
N GLY A 93 14.73 -40.00 0.46
CA GLY A 93 13.96 -40.72 -0.56
C GLY A 93 12.52 -41.14 -0.18
N GLY A 94 12.09 -40.86 1.04
CA GLY A 94 10.72 -41.10 1.51
C GLY A 94 9.83 -39.86 1.60
N VAL A 95 10.33 -38.67 1.20
CA VAL A 95 9.55 -37.45 1.25
C VAL A 95 8.49 -37.42 0.14
N PRO A 96 7.20 -37.22 0.45
CA PRO A 96 6.16 -37.11 -0.56
C PRO A 96 6.45 -35.94 -1.53
N SER A 97 6.13 -36.14 -2.81
CA SER A 97 6.39 -35.16 -3.87
C SER A 97 5.75 -33.77 -3.59
N THR A 98 4.60 -33.75 -2.94
CA THR A 98 3.92 -32.52 -2.51
C THR A 98 4.74 -31.73 -1.48
N HIS A 99 5.38 -32.42 -0.54
CA HIS A 99 6.26 -31.79 0.44
C HIS A 99 7.59 -31.36 -0.20
N ALA A 100 8.14 -32.19 -1.10
CA ALA A 100 9.36 -31.85 -1.82
C ALA A 100 9.21 -30.55 -2.62
N GLN A 101 8.07 -30.33 -3.26
CA GLN A 101 7.77 -29.08 -3.95
C GLN A 101 7.76 -27.87 -3.00
N VAL A 102 7.19 -28.01 -1.81
CA VAL A 102 7.18 -26.92 -0.80
C VAL A 102 8.59 -26.60 -0.32
N TYR A 103 9.43 -27.61 -0.09
CA TYR A 103 10.82 -27.41 0.35
C TYR A 103 11.72 -26.79 -0.74
N ALA A 104 11.37 -26.99 -2.00
CA ALA A 104 12.10 -26.42 -3.14
C ALA A 104 11.74 -24.94 -3.43
N LEU A 105 10.66 -24.44 -2.85
CA LEU A 105 10.24 -23.06 -3.04
C LEU A 105 10.81 -22.15 -1.94
N GLU A 106 11.27 -20.96 -2.33
CA GLU A 106 11.66 -19.91 -1.37
C GLU A 106 10.44 -19.30 -0.66
N TYR A 107 9.32 -19.19 -1.36
CA TYR A 107 8.07 -18.67 -0.83
C TYR A 107 6.90 -19.58 -1.21
N GLY A 108 5.94 -19.72 -0.32
CA GLY A 108 4.62 -20.25 -0.66
C GLY A 108 3.85 -19.19 -1.48
N PRO A 109 3.48 -19.48 -2.75
CA PRO A 109 2.76 -18.49 -3.55
C PRO A 109 1.28 -18.46 -3.18
N THR A 110 0.70 -17.24 -3.16
CA THR A 110 -0.73 -17.02 -3.23
C THR A 110 -1.04 -16.00 -4.31
N MET A 111 -2.18 -16.17 -5.01
CA MET A 111 -2.59 -15.30 -6.10
C MET A 111 -4.08 -15.03 -5.99
N VAL A 112 -4.45 -13.78 -6.19
CA VAL A 112 -5.84 -13.32 -6.32
C VAL A 112 -6.00 -12.54 -7.61
N GLU A 113 -7.16 -12.68 -8.26
CA GLU A 113 -7.46 -12.10 -9.55
C GLU A 113 -8.86 -11.47 -9.54
N ASP A 114 -8.99 -10.34 -10.21
CA ASP A 114 -10.27 -9.73 -10.57
C ASP A 114 -10.49 -9.93 -12.08
N THR A 115 -11.22 -10.97 -12.44
CA THR A 115 -11.48 -11.33 -13.83
C THR A 115 -12.28 -10.27 -14.58
N ALA A 116 -13.12 -9.49 -13.88
CA ALA A 116 -13.89 -8.40 -14.48
C ALA A 116 -12.95 -7.25 -14.90
N GLN A 117 -12.04 -6.85 -14.03
CA GLN A 117 -11.05 -5.80 -14.33
C GLN A 117 -10.05 -6.25 -15.40
N ILE A 118 -9.61 -7.52 -15.35
CA ILE A 118 -8.76 -8.09 -16.39
C ILE A 118 -9.41 -7.99 -17.75
N ALA A 119 -10.68 -8.35 -17.86
CA ALA A 119 -11.43 -8.28 -19.12
C ALA A 119 -11.67 -6.84 -19.58
N GLU A 120 -12.04 -5.94 -18.67
CA GLU A 120 -12.34 -4.54 -18.96
C GLU A 120 -11.10 -3.78 -19.49
N TYR A 121 -9.97 -3.93 -18.78
CA TYR A 121 -8.72 -3.22 -19.12
C TYR A 121 -7.78 -4.04 -20.00
N LYS A 122 -8.14 -5.25 -20.40
CA LYS A 122 -7.33 -6.18 -21.22
C LYS A 122 -5.93 -6.41 -20.61
N LEU A 123 -5.90 -6.66 -19.31
CA LEU A 123 -4.66 -6.82 -18.55
C LEU A 123 -4.06 -8.22 -18.76
N TYR A 124 -2.74 -8.30 -18.60
CA TYR A 124 -2.05 -9.59 -18.55
C TYR A 124 -2.29 -10.27 -17.21
N THR A 125 -2.48 -11.60 -17.25
CA THR A 125 -2.66 -12.43 -16.06
C THR A 125 -1.32 -12.85 -15.43
N GLN A 126 -0.21 -12.77 -16.16
CA GLN A 126 1.10 -13.04 -15.60
C GLN A 126 1.60 -11.84 -14.79
N VAL A 127 1.75 -12.04 -13.49
CA VAL A 127 2.19 -11.02 -12.54
C VAL A 127 3.42 -11.53 -11.81
N GLU A 128 4.38 -10.64 -11.61
CA GLU A 128 5.54 -10.92 -10.76
C GLU A 128 5.11 -11.15 -9.32
N GLU A 129 5.78 -12.08 -8.65
CA GLU A 129 5.55 -12.40 -7.26
C GLU A 129 6.17 -11.32 -6.37
N GLU A 130 5.34 -10.66 -5.56
CA GLU A 130 5.80 -9.75 -4.51
C GLU A 130 6.11 -10.57 -3.25
N SER A 131 7.37 -10.64 -2.85
CA SER A 131 7.78 -11.37 -1.65
C SER A 131 7.33 -10.65 -0.38
N THR A 132 6.80 -11.39 0.60
CA THR A 132 6.40 -10.86 1.89
C THR A 132 6.95 -11.73 3.04
N LEU A 133 6.94 -11.17 4.24
CA LEU A 133 7.32 -11.86 5.46
C LEU A 133 6.11 -12.40 6.25
N LEU A 134 4.94 -12.47 5.61
CA LEU A 134 3.75 -13.07 6.18
C LEU A 134 3.97 -14.57 6.39
N LEU A 135 3.54 -15.09 7.54
CA LEU A 135 3.75 -16.49 7.88
C LEU A 135 2.61 -17.40 7.42
N ASN A 136 1.39 -16.89 7.33
CA ASN A 136 0.20 -17.70 7.09
C ASN A 136 -0.45 -17.38 5.75
N LYS A 137 -0.92 -18.43 5.05
CA LYS A 137 -1.66 -18.30 3.80
C LYS A 137 -2.89 -17.41 3.94
N THR A 138 -3.69 -17.60 4.98
CA THR A 138 -4.92 -16.80 5.20
C THR A 138 -4.63 -15.30 5.30
N THR A 139 -3.55 -14.92 5.98
CA THR A 139 -3.16 -13.51 6.10
C THR A 139 -2.57 -12.98 4.78
N ALA A 140 -1.88 -13.82 4.02
CA ALA A 140 -1.37 -13.47 2.70
C ALA A 140 -2.52 -13.28 1.69
N ASP A 141 -3.51 -14.18 1.69
CA ASP A 141 -4.72 -14.05 0.87
C ASP A 141 -5.49 -12.75 1.18
N ALA A 142 -5.68 -12.44 2.47
CA ALA A 142 -6.34 -11.21 2.90
C ALA A 142 -5.58 -9.95 2.46
N GLU A 143 -4.24 -9.97 2.56
CA GLU A 143 -3.41 -8.84 2.12
C GLU A 143 -3.38 -8.72 0.59
N ALA A 144 -3.34 -9.83 -0.14
CA ALA A 144 -3.42 -9.84 -1.60
C ALA A 144 -4.75 -9.25 -2.09
N ASN A 145 -5.87 -9.65 -1.49
CA ASN A 145 -7.19 -9.07 -1.79
C ASN A 145 -7.21 -7.57 -1.50
N ARG A 146 -6.71 -7.13 -0.34
CA ARG A 146 -6.65 -5.70 0.01
C ARG A 146 -5.83 -4.89 -1.00
N ARG A 147 -4.67 -5.43 -1.45
CA ARG A 147 -3.85 -4.77 -2.49
C ARG A 147 -4.57 -4.72 -3.82
N LEU A 148 -5.26 -5.81 -4.18
CA LEU A 148 -6.05 -5.86 -5.41
C LEU A 148 -7.19 -4.83 -5.36
N ASP A 149 -8.00 -4.81 -4.31
CA ASP A 149 -9.09 -3.85 -4.12
C ASP A 149 -8.61 -2.39 -4.20
N LEU A 150 -7.41 -2.12 -3.68
CA LEU A 150 -6.83 -0.77 -3.74
C LEU A 150 -6.44 -0.37 -5.16
N TRP A 151 -5.89 -1.29 -5.96
CA TRP A 151 -5.29 -1.00 -7.26
C TRP A 151 -6.05 -1.55 -8.47
N SER A 152 -7.20 -2.22 -8.26
CA SER A 152 -8.06 -2.71 -9.33
C SER A 152 -8.79 -1.59 -10.07
N VAL A 153 -8.82 -0.39 -9.51
CA VAL A 153 -9.41 0.80 -10.14
C VAL A 153 -8.35 1.87 -10.34
N PRO A 154 -8.49 2.73 -11.39
CA PRO A 154 -7.55 3.80 -11.64
C PRO A 154 -7.56 4.82 -10.51
N ARG A 155 -6.48 4.99 -9.81
CA ARG A 155 -6.29 5.97 -8.74
C ARG A 155 -5.58 7.21 -9.24
N LYS A 156 -5.81 8.35 -8.57
CA LYS A 156 -5.13 9.61 -8.82
C LYS A 156 -4.70 10.21 -7.49
N ILE A 157 -3.67 11.06 -7.53
CA ILE A 157 -3.30 11.89 -6.39
C ILE A 157 -3.69 13.32 -6.72
N VAL A 158 -4.54 13.88 -5.88
CA VAL A 158 -4.87 15.31 -5.89
C VAL A 158 -3.94 16.01 -4.92
N THR A 159 -3.17 16.96 -5.41
CA THR A 159 -2.23 17.73 -4.59
C THR A 159 -2.64 19.20 -4.61
N ALA A 160 -2.70 19.84 -3.43
CA ALA A 160 -2.94 21.26 -3.31
C ALA A 160 -2.18 21.85 -2.12
N ILE A 161 -1.99 23.18 -2.15
CA ILE A 161 -1.41 23.95 -1.04
C ILE A 161 -2.55 24.47 -0.19
N TYR A 162 -2.55 24.12 1.08
CA TYR A 162 -3.58 24.51 2.06
C TYR A 162 -3.05 25.55 3.04
N TYR A 163 -3.97 26.28 3.66
CA TYR A 163 -3.64 27.30 4.65
C TYR A 163 -3.31 26.69 6.03
N ALA A 164 -2.86 27.53 6.96
CA ALA A 164 -2.28 27.15 8.24
C ALA A 164 -3.15 26.25 9.12
N HIS A 165 -4.48 26.36 9.04
CA HIS A 165 -5.39 25.50 9.82
C HIS A 165 -5.32 24.03 9.45
N MET A 166 -4.70 23.70 8.30
CA MET A 166 -4.48 22.32 7.83
C MET A 166 -3.12 21.73 8.24
N LEU A 167 -2.29 22.46 8.99
CA LEU A 167 -0.98 22.00 9.44
C LEU A 167 -1.01 20.77 10.36
N GLU A 168 -2.15 20.53 11.03
CA GLU A 168 -2.34 19.39 11.94
C GLU A 168 -2.73 18.07 11.23
N VAL A 169 -3.03 18.14 9.92
CA VAL A 169 -3.38 16.95 9.14
C VAL A 169 -2.26 15.90 9.21
N THR A 170 -2.67 14.64 9.31
CA THR A 170 -1.75 13.50 9.41
C THR A 170 -1.86 12.56 8.21
N LEU A 171 -0.77 11.86 7.92
CA LEU A 171 -0.77 10.81 6.90
C LEU A 171 -1.77 9.70 7.24
N GLY A 172 -2.43 9.17 6.20
CA GLY A 172 -3.46 8.15 6.36
C GLY A 172 -4.83 8.67 6.79
N GLN A 173 -4.99 9.98 7.05
CA GLN A 173 -6.26 10.58 7.40
C GLN A 173 -7.22 10.57 6.20
N SER A 174 -8.50 10.32 6.49
CA SER A 174 -9.56 10.32 5.48
C SER A 174 -10.01 11.76 5.19
N PHE A 175 -10.08 12.10 3.91
CA PHE A 175 -10.28 13.44 3.38
C PHE A 175 -11.44 13.46 2.39
N ASN A 176 -12.25 14.52 2.37
CA ASN A 176 -13.19 14.78 1.29
C ASN A 176 -12.85 16.12 0.66
N ILE A 177 -12.62 16.13 -0.65
CA ILE A 177 -12.24 17.33 -1.41
C ILE A 177 -13.40 17.72 -2.31
N THR A 178 -13.90 18.94 -2.15
CA THR A 178 -14.86 19.57 -3.07
C THR A 178 -14.15 20.68 -3.83
N HIS A 179 -14.15 20.63 -5.17
CA HIS A 179 -13.54 21.66 -6.00
C HIS A 179 -14.20 21.70 -7.39
N PRO A 180 -14.43 22.88 -8.00
CA PRO A 180 -15.13 23.00 -9.30
C PRO A 180 -14.32 22.49 -10.50
N ARG A 181 -13.08 22.02 -10.30
CA ARG A 181 -12.21 21.46 -11.36
C ARG A 181 -11.96 19.97 -11.12
N PHE A 182 -11.54 19.29 -12.17
CA PHE A 182 -11.08 17.90 -12.16
C PHE A 182 -12.14 16.86 -11.78
N GLY A 183 -13.45 17.22 -11.86
CA GLY A 183 -14.55 16.33 -11.49
C GLY A 183 -14.70 16.14 -9.98
N LEU A 184 -14.26 17.12 -9.17
CA LEU A 184 -14.36 17.10 -7.71
C LEU A 184 -15.54 17.92 -7.17
N ASP A 185 -16.43 18.39 -8.03
CA ASP A 185 -17.57 19.27 -7.71
C ASP A 185 -18.60 18.63 -6.78
N ALA A 186 -18.79 17.31 -6.91
CA ALA A 186 -19.67 16.54 -6.01
C ALA A 186 -19.02 16.16 -4.67
N GLY A 187 -17.73 16.48 -4.47
CA GLY A 187 -16.95 16.02 -3.36
C GLY A 187 -16.44 14.57 -3.57
N VAL A 188 -15.14 14.39 -3.49
CA VAL A 188 -14.49 13.09 -3.65
C VAL A 188 -13.71 12.77 -2.39
N SER A 189 -13.95 11.58 -1.85
CA SER A 189 -13.24 11.10 -0.67
C SER A 189 -11.91 10.43 -1.06
N GLY A 190 -10.90 10.65 -0.24
CA GLY A 190 -9.57 10.10 -0.45
C GLY A 190 -8.82 9.91 0.86
N THR A 191 -7.60 9.43 0.75
CA THR A 191 -6.69 9.21 1.87
C THR A 191 -5.42 10.04 1.69
N VAL A 192 -4.99 10.72 2.74
CA VAL A 192 -3.76 11.55 2.73
C VAL A 192 -2.54 10.64 2.59
N VAL A 193 -1.77 10.83 1.53
CA VAL A 193 -0.58 10.02 1.21
C VAL A 193 0.73 10.79 1.25
N SER A 194 0.67 12.12 1.16
CA SER A 194 1.86 12.96 1.30
C SER A 194 1.52 14.26 2.00
N ILE A 195 2.46 14.76 2.80
CA ILE A 195 2.36 16.03 3.52
C ILE A 195 3.72 16.69 3.53
N GLU A 196 3.77 17.96 3.08
CA GLU A 196 4.94 18.82 3.18
C GLU A 196 4.53 20.11 3.88
N ARG A 197 5.14 20.40 5.03
CA ARG A 197 4.78 21.55 5.88
C ARG A 197 5.79 22.69 5.73
N ASP A 198 5.30 23.86 5.37
CA ASP A 198 6.05 25.13 5.42
C ASP A 198 5.59 25.93 6.65
N TRP A 199 6.27 25.70 7.75
CA TRP A 199 5.98 26.37 9.02
C TRP A 199 6.23 27.89 8.97
N VAL A 200 7.15 28.33 8.12
CA VAL A 200 7.52 29.73 8.00
C VAL A 200 6.40 30.52 7.32
N ARG A 201 5.82 29.94 6.27
CA ARG A 201 4.73 30.57 5.53
C ARG A 201 3.34 30.21 6.04
N GLY A 202 3.25 29.29 7.02
CA GLY A 202 1.98 28.80 7.53
C GLY A 202 1.16 28.06 6.46
N ARG A 203 1.81 27.24 5.64
CA ARG A 203 1.19 26.48 4.54
C ARG A 203 1.55 25.01 4.61
N VAL A 204 0.71 24.18 4.00
CA VAL A 204 0.96 22.76 3.89
C VAL A 204 0.55 22.25 2.51
N THR A 205 1.44 21.54 1.84
CA THR A 205 1.11 20.82 0.61
C THR A 205 0.64 19.42 0.99
N ILE A 206 -0.57 19.05 0.61
CA ILE A 206 -1.14 17.75 0.92
C ILE A 206 -1.47 17.04 -0.39
N GLY A 207 -1.01 15.79 -0.51
CA GLY A 207 -1.41 14.87 -1.59
C GLY A 207 -2.39 13.83 -1.06
N VAL A 208 -3.52 13.72 -1.73
CA VAL A 208 -4.64 12.85 -1.37
C VAL A 208 -4.86 11.84 -2.48
N LEU A 209 -4.82 10.55 -2.18
CA LEU A 209 -5.16 9.44 -3.08
C LEU A 209 -6.68 9.33 -3.15
N ILE A 210 -7.23 9.41 -4.37
CA ILE A 210 -8.65 9.28 -4.69
C ILE A 210 -8.91 8.15 -5.65
#